data_1dc19cf411ef1cb4d43b2df6cdb03f4c
#
_entry.id   1dc19cf411ef1cb4d43b2df6cdb03f4c
#
_cell.length_a   1.000
_cell.length_b   1.000
_cell.length_c   1.000
_cell.angle_alpha   90.00
_cell.angle_beta   90.00
_cell.angle_gamma   90.00
#
_symmetry.space_group_name_H-M   'P 1'
#
loop_
_entity.id
_entity.type
_entity.pdbx_description
1 polymer ?
#
loop_
_entity_poly.entity_id
_entity_poly.type
_entity_poly.pdbx_seq_one_letter_code
_entity_poly.pdbx_strand_id
1 'polypeptide(L)'
;MEAKFSNRVKEVISLSREEALRLGHDYIGTEHLLLGVIREGEGVAIGLLKKLGISLDDLRASIEHNTKGSSSSNLKNVSNIPLTRQSEKVLKITYLEAKIFKSQLIGTEHLLLSILRDEDNIATQILEKFDVNYDIVKELLEYQTNNPIATTSSEPM
;
A
#
# COMPACT_ATOMS: atom_id res chain seq x y z
N MET A 1 -18.06 -0.40 -16.65
CA MET A 1 -16.69 -0.77 -16.94
C MET A 1 -15.94 -1.02 -15.67
N GLU A 2 -15.23 -2.12 -15.61
CA GLU A 2 -14.49 -2.47 -14.42
C GLU A 2 -13.20 -1.68 -14.33
N ALA A 3 -12.89 -1.26 -13.13
CA ALA A 3 -11.60 -0.62 -12.86
C ALA A 3 -10.48 -1.63 -13.04
N LYS A 4 -9.33 -1.13 -13.44
CA LYS A 4 -8.15 -1.96 -13.64
C LYS A 4 -6.99 -1.42 -12.83
N PHE A 5 -6.15 -2.31 -12.32
CA PHE A 5 -4.92 -1.89 -11.66
C PHE A 5 -4.04 -1.10 -12.63
N SER A 6 -3.56 0.04 -12.16
CA SER A 6 -2.58 0.80 -12.92
C SER A 6 -1.28 -0.01 -13.03
N ASN A 7 -0.43 0.37 -13.98
CA ASN A 7 0.88 -0.26 -14.09
C ASN A 7 1.68 -0.09 -12.82
N ARG A 8 1.51 1.06 -12.16
CA ARG A 8 2.20 1.33 -10.91
C ARG A 8 1.77 0.39 -9.80
N VAL A 9 0.47 0.09 -9.71
CA VAL A 9 -0.02 -0.86 -8.71
C VAL A 9 0.50 -2.27 -9.01
N LYS A 10 0.55 -2.63 -10.29
CA LYS A 10 1.13 -3.93 -10.66
C LYS A 10 2.58 -4.02 -10.23
N GLU A 11 3.31 -2.93 -10.40
CA GLU A 11 4.71 -2.88 -9.96
C GLU A 11 4.81 -3.00 -8.46
N VAL A 12 3.92 -2.33 -7.71
CA VAL A 12 3.89 -2.43 -6.26
C VAL A 12 3.71 -3.88 -5.83
N ILE A 13 2.79 -4.61 -6.48
CA ILE A 13 2.55 -6.00 -6.11
C ILE A 13 3.79 -6.84 -6.36
N SER A 14 4.46 -6.61 -7.49
CA SER A 14 5.71 -7.30 -7.80
C SER A 14 6.79 -6.98 -6.77
N LEU A 15 6.94 -5.71 -6.41
CA LEU A 15 7.91 -5.30 -5.40
C LEU A 15 7.58 -5.84 -4.03
N SER A 16 6.29 -5.99 -3.72
CA SER A 16 5.86 -6.57 -2.45
C SER A 16 6.38 -7.98 -2.29
N ARG A 17 6.34 -8.76 -3.36
CA ARG A 17 6.89 -10.11 -3.32
C ARG A 17 8.40 -10.07 -3.09
N GLU A 18 9.10 -9.15 -3.78
CA GLU A 18 10.54 -9.03 -3.59
C GLU A 18 10.88 -8.64 -2.16
N GLU A 19 10.08 -7.75 -1.55
CA GLU A 19 10.32 -7.36 -0.16
C GLU A 19 10.08 -8.51 0.79
N ALA A 20 9.05 -9.31 0.55
CA ALA A 20 8.79 -10.49 1.38
C ALA A 20 9.98 -11.45 1.32
N LEU A 21 10.47 -11.71 0.11
CA LEU A 21 11.62 -12.60 -0.06
C LEU A 21 12.88 -12.03 0.58
N ARG A 22 13.10 -10.73 0.42
CA ARG A 22 14.27 -10.08 1.04
C ARG A 22 14.27 -10.25 2.56
N LEU A 23 13.09 -10.21 3.15
CA LEU A 23 12.95 -10.34 4.61
C LEU A 23 12.89 -11.81 5.06
N GLY A 24 12.97 -12.75 4.13
CA GLY A 24 12.97 -14.17 4.46
C GLY A 24 11.61 -14.75 4.73
N HIS A 25 10.57 -14.12 4.22
CA HIS A 25 9.21 -14.58 4.44
C HIS A 25 8.70 -15.40 3.26
N ASP A 26 7.84 -16.36 3.55
CA ASP A 26 7.27 -17.22 2.51
C ASP A 26 5.81 -16.87 2.22
N TYR A 27 5.42 -15.64 2.49
CA TYR A 27 4.09 -15.13 2.23
C TYR A 27 4.19 -13.64 1.91
N ILE A 28 3.15 -13.11 1.26
CA ILE A 28 3.04 -11.68 0.99
C ILE A 28 1.89 -11.15 1.85
N GLY A 29 2.22 -10.44 2.92
CA GLY A 29 1.24 -9.86 3.81
C GLY A 29 0.98 -8.41 3.50
N THR A 30 0.07 -7.79 4.27
CA THR A 30 -0.24 -6.38 4.09
C THR A 30 0.99 -5.51 4.34
N GLU A 31 1.86 -5.92 5.25
CA GLU A 31 3.11 -5.21 5.51
C GLU A 31 4.00 -5.19 4.28
N HIS A 32 4.00 -6.26 3.51
CA HIS A 32 4.79 -6.32 2.29
C HIS A 32 4.17 -5.46 1.20
N LEU A 33 2.84 -5.40 1.13
CA LEU A 33 2.18 -4.50 0.20
C LEU A 33 2.56 -3.05 0.50
N LEU A 34 2.58 -2.69 1.77
CA LEU A 34 2.97 -1.34 2.17
C LEU A 34 4.44 -1.07 1.82
N LEU A 35 5.33 -2.03 2.06
CA LEU A 35 6.73 -1.89 1.67
C LEU A 35 6.86 -1.72 0.15
N GLY A 36 6.02 -2.43 -0.61
CA GLY A 36 6.02 -2.26 -2.06
C GLY A 36 5.63 -0.86 -2.47
N VAL A 37 4.63 -0.28 -1.81
CA VAL A 37 4.23 1.10 -2.07
C VAL A 37 5.39 2.06 -1.80
N ILE A 38 6.08 1.87 -0.68
CA ILE A 38 7.21 2.72 -0.31
C ILE A 38 8.35 2.56 -1.29
N ARG A 39 8.64 1.33 -1.69
CA ARG A 39 9.75 1.07 -2.58
C ARG A 39 9.51 1.62 -3.98
N GLU A 40 8.28 1.52 -4.46
CA GLU A 40 7.94 2.11 -5.76
C GLU A 40 8.13 3.63 -5.71
N GLY A 41 7.69 4.24 -4.63
CA GLY A 41 8.12 5.57 -4.22
C GLY A 41 7.53 6.75 -4.96
N GLU A 42 6.67 6.55 -5.95
CA GLU A 42 6.18 7.65 -6.77
C GLU A 42 4.67 7.70 -6.95
N GLY A 43 3.94 6.82 -6.29
CA GLY A 43 2.49 6.81 -6.44
C GLY A 43 1.79 7.91 -5.66
N VAL A 44 0.50 8.07 -5.92
CA VAL A 44 -0.31 9.06 -5.20
C VAL A 44 -0.26 8.78 -3.69
N ALA A 45 -0.24 7.50 -3.29
CA ALA A 45 -0.15 7.16 -1.87
C ALA A 45 1.08 7.79 -1.22
N ILE A 46 2.21 7.75 -1.91
CA ILE A 46 3.45 8.34 -1.38
C ILE A 46 3.28 9.84 -1.20
N GLY A 47 2.65 10.51 -2.17
CA GLY A 47 2.39 11.93 -2.05
C GLY A 47 1.51 12.26 -0.86
N LEU A 48 0.48 11.43 -0.61
CA LEU A 48 -0.40 11.63 0.53
C LEU A 48 0.37 11.47 1.85
N LEU A 49 1.18 10.43 1.96
CA LEU A 49 1.97 10.21 3.17
C LEU A 49 2.94 11.35 3.43
N LYS A 50 3.57 11.86 2.37
CA LYS A 50 4.48 12.99 2.52
C LYS A 50 3.75 14.24 2.98
N LYS A 51 2.57 14.49 2.45
CA LYS A 51 1.77 15.65 2.88
C LYS A 51 1.34 15.54 4.33
N LEU A 52 1.20 14.33 4.83
CA LEU A 52 0.89 14.11 6.24
C LEU A 52 2.12 14.20 7.13
N GLY A 53 3.29 14.49 6.55
CA GLY A 53 4.50 14.66 7.33
C GLY A 53 5.19 13.36 7.71
N ILE A 54 4.86 12.27 7.04
CA ILE A 54 5.41 10.96 7.38
C ILE A 54 6.79 10.81 6.77
N SER A 55 7.76 10.44 7.60
CA SER A 55 9.07 10.04 7.10
C SER A 55 8.97 8.62 6.55
N LEU A 56 9.19 8.47 5.25
CA LEU A 56 9.10 7.16 4.63
C LEU A 56 10.18 6.22 5.14
N ASP A 57 11.36 6.77 5.45
CA ASP A 57 12.43 5.95 6.02
C ASP A 57 12.06 5.41 7.39
N ASP A 58 11.43 6.24 8.22
CA ASP A 58 10.98 5.82 9.54
C ASP A 58 9.86 4.80 9.43
N LEU A 59 8.95 5.01 8.50
CA LEU A 59 7.86 4.07 8.28
C LEU A 59 8.40 2.73 7.83
N ARG A 60 9.33 2.74 6.88
CA ARG A 60 9.95 1.51 6.40
C ARG A 60 10.66 0.78 7.54
N ALA A 61 11.43 1.51 8.34
CA ALA A 61 12.13 0.90 9.47
C ALA A 61 11.14 0.28 10.45
N SER A 62 10.03 0.95 10.71
CA SER A 62 9.02 0.43 11.62
C SER A 62 8.39 -0.85 11.09
N ILE A 63 8.11 -0.89 9.78
CA ILE A 63 7.56 -2.09 9.17
C ILE A 63 8.54 -3.24 9.31
N GLU A 64 9.80 -3.00 8.95
CA GLU A 64 10.80 -4.05 9.03
C GLU A 64 11.01 -4.55 10.46
N HIS A 65 10.99 -3.63 11.41
CA HIS A 65 11.17 -4.00 12.81
C HIS A 65 10.02 -4.86 13.32
N ASN A 66 8.81 -4.54 12.92
CA ASN A 66 7.62 -5.24 13.40
C ASN A 66 7.35 -6.56 12.67
N THR A 67 8.04 -6.81 11.56
CA THR A 67 7.80 -8.03 10.79
C THR A 67 8.95 -9.01 10.84
N LYS A 68 9.99 -8.68 11.58
CA LYS A 68 11.15 -9.54 11.67
C LYS A 68 10.84 -10.65 12.67
N GLY A 69 11.36 -11.79 12.47
CA GLY A 69 11.26 -12.81 13.47
C GLY A 69 10.78 -14.16 13.03
N SER A 70 10.20 -14.30 11.92
CA SER A 70 9.90 -15.63 11.46
C SER A 70 10.54 -15.81 10.12
N SER A 71 11.82 -15.84 10.11
CA SER A 71 12.49 -16.10 8.86
C SER A 71 12.51 -17.58 8.63
N SER A 72 11.91 -17.98 7.56
CA SER A 72 12.12 -19.32 7.07
C SER A 72 13.39 -19.28 6.26
N SER A 73 14.39 -19.99 6.71
CA SER A 73 15.65 -20.01 5.99
C SER A 73 15.59 -20.87 4.74
N ASN A 74 14.50 -21.60 4.52
CA ASN A 74 14.41 -22.52 3.39
C ASN A 74 13.32 -22.14 2.43
N LEU A 75 13.54 -21.08 1.68
CA LEU A 75 12.61 -20.68 0.64
C LEU A 75 12.96 -21.44 -0.63
N LYS A 76 12.28 -22.55 -0.83
CA LYS A 76 12.58 -23.40 -1.98
C LYS A 76 11.91 -22.94 -3.25
N ASN A 77 10.72 -22.32 -3.14
CA ASN A 77 9.98 -21.86 -4.30
C ASN A 77 9.76 -20.39 -4.21
N VAL A 78 10.84 -19.66 -4.42
CA VAL A 78 10.80 -18.20 -4.24
C VAL A 78 9.89 -17.49 -5.22
N SER A 79 9.55 -18.11 -6.33
CA SER A 79 8.70 -17.45 -7.33
C SER A 79 7.22 -17.62 -7.04
N ASN A 80 6.82 -18.45 -6.07
CA ASN A 80 5.43 -18.81 -5.85
C ASN A 80 4.96 -18.63 -4.43
N ILE A 81 5.45 -17.60 -3.75
CA ILE A 81 4.96 -17.37 -2.40
C ILE A 81 3.55 -16.80 -2.47
N PRO A 82 2.65 -17.21 -1.59
CA PRO A 82 1.25 -16.81 -1.68
C PRO A 82 0.97 -15.51 -0.97
N LEU A 83 -0.09 -14.86 -1.39
CA LEU A 83 -0.68 -13.76 -0.64
C LEU A 83 -1.39 -14.32 0.60
N THR A 84 -1.30 -13.60 1.71
CA THR A 84 -2.12 -13.95 2.86
C THR A 84 -3.58 -13.65 2.54
N ARG A 85 -4.49 -14.22 3.34
CA ARG A 85 -5.91 -13.94 3.16
C ARG A 85 -6.21 -12.47 3.30
N GLN A 86 -5.56 -11.81 4.25
CA GLN A 86 -5.75 -10.37 4.45
C GLN A 86 -5.29 -9.60 3.23
N SER A 87 -4.16 -9.99 2.63
CA SER A 87 -3.66 -9.31 1.44
C SER A 87 -4.59 -9.52 0.26
N GLU A 88 -5.09 -10.74 0.09
CA GLU A 88 -6.06 -11.01 -0.98
C GLU A 88 -7.29 -10.14 -0.81
N LYS A 89 -7.78 -10.05 0.43
CA LYS A 89 -8.94 -9.22 0.72
C LYS A 89 -8.67 -7.76 0.42
N VAL A 90 -7.48 -7.28 0.80
CA VAL A 90 -7.09 -5.91 0.52
C VAL A 90 -7.12 -5.64 -0.98
N LEU A 91 -6.56 -6.54 -1.77
CA LEU A 91 -6.55 -6.35 -3.22
C LEU A 91 -7.95 -6.34 -3.81
N LYS A 92 -8.84 -7.18 -3.29
CA LYS A 92 -10.23 -7.18 -3.74
C LYS A 92 -10.96 -5.90 -3.36
N ILE A 93 -10.77 -5.42 -2.14
CA ILE A 93 -11.44 -4.22 -1.67
C ILE A 93 -10.90 -2.97 -2.36
N THR A 94 -9.69 -3.05 -2.89
CA THR A 94 -9.12 -1.94 -3.64
C THR A 94 -10.02 -1.53 -4.82
N TYR A 95 -10.70 -2.49 -5.44
CA TYR A 95 -11.68 -2.19 -6.49
C TYR A 95 -12.82 -1.34 -5.95
N LEU A 96 -13.28 -1.62 -4.74
CA LEU A 96 -14.35 -0.84 -4.12
C LEU A 96 -13.88 0.59 -3.82
N GLU A 97 -12.66 0.75 -3.36
CA GLU A 97 -12.14 2.08 -3.09
C GLU A 97 -12.09 2.91 -4.38
N ALA A 98 -11.60 2.31 -5.45
CA ALA A 98 -11.57 3.00 -6.73
C ALA A 98 -12.98 3.39 -7.19
N LYS A 99 -13.94 2.52 -6.98
CA LYS A 99 -15.33 2.78 -7.35
C LYS A 99 -15.91 3.93 -6.55
N ILE A 100 -15.63 3.99 -5.25
CA ILE A 100 -16.09 5.09 -4.41
C ILE A 100 -15.59 6.43 -4.97
N PHE A 101 -14.37 6.46 -5.46
CA PHE A 101 -13.78 7.66 -6.04
C PHE A 101 -14.06 7.79 -7.53
N LYS A 102 -14.90 6.91 -8.08
CA LYS A 102 -15.29 6.94 -9.50
C LYS A 102 -14.09 6.90 -10.42
N SER A 103 -13.08 6.15 -10.03
CA SER A 103 -11.87 6.00 -10.82
C SER A 103 -11.89 4.69 -11.56
N GLN A 104 -11.59 4.73 -12.86
CA GLN A 104 -11.50 3.52 -13.66
C GLN A 104 -10.11 2.91 -13.62
N LEU A 105 -9.15 3.67 -13.11
CA LEU A 105 -7.79 3.18 -12.94
C LEU A 105 -7.51 3.11 -11.44
N ILE A 106 -7.11 1.95 -10.99
CA ILE A 106 -6.84 1.72 -9.57
C ILE A 106 -5.41 2.11 -9.29
N GLY A 107 -5.23 3.18 -8.50
CA GLY A 107 -3.91 3.68 -8.15
C GLY A 107 -3.47 3.24 -6.77
N THR A 108 -2.26 3.65 -6.41
CA THR A 108 -1.72 3.31 -5.10
C THR A 108 -2.54 3.92 -3.96
N GLU A 109 -3.22 5.05 -4.22
CA GLU A 109 -4.09 5.66 -3.22
C GLU A 109 -5.26 4.75 -2.85
N HIS A 110 -5.80 4.04 -3.82
CA HIS A 110 -6.89 3.10 -3.56
C HIS A 110 -6.38 1.89 -2.79
N LEU A 111 -5.16 1.47 -3.10
CA LEU A 111 -4.54 0.38 -2.36
C LEU A 111 -4.30 0.78 -0.91
N LEU A 112 -3.77 1.98 -0.68
CA LEU A 112 -3.54 2.46 0.68
C LEU A 112 -4.86 2.54 1.47
N LEU A 113 -5.90 3.08 0.86
CA LEU A 113 -7.21 3.15 1.50
C LEU A 113 -7.74 1.77 1.84
N SER A 114 -7.56 0.82 0.93
CA SER A 114 -8.02 -0.55 1.18
C SER A 114 -7.27 -1.19 2.35
N ILE A 115 -5.97 -0.96 2.44
CA ILE A 115 -5.19 -1.44 3.57
C ILE A 115 -5.76 -0.85 4.87
N LEU A 116 -6.00 0.45 4.89
CA LEU A 116 -6.44 1.15 6.10
C LEU A 116 -7.87 0.86 6.48
N ARG A 117 -8.68 0.37 5.55
CA ARG A 117 -10.07 0.03 5.86
C ARG A 117 -10.17 -1.11 6.87
N ASP A 118 -9.20 -2.02 6.87
CA ASP A 118 -9.17 -3.12 7.80
C ASP A 118 -8.25 -2.76 8.97
N GLU A 119 -8.84 -2.59 10.15
CA GLU A 119 -8.08 -2.18 11.34
C GLU A 119 -7.23 -3.29 11.91
N ASP A 120 -7.49 -4.53 11.52
CA ASP A 120 -6.84 -5.66 12.14
C ASP A 120 -5.54 -6.09 11.47
N ASN A 121 -5.19 -5.54 10.31
CA ASN A 121 -3.97 -5.97 9.67
C ASN A 121 -2.78 -5.19 10.22
N ILE A 122 -1.59 -5.80 10.09
CA ILE A 122 -0.39 -5.24 10.69
C ILE A 122 0.03 -3.91 10.03
N ALA A 123 -0.20 -3.77 8.72
CA ALA A 123 0.15 -2.53 8.05
C ALA A 123 -0.64 -1.35 8.63
N THR A 124 -1.94 -1.55 8.85
CA THR A 124 -2.78 -0.52 9.45
C THR A 124 -2.31 -0.19 10.85
N GLN A 125 -1.98 -1.20 11.65
CA GLN A 125 -1.52 -0.97 13.00
C GLN A 125 -0.25 -0.16 13.03
N ILE A 126 0.66 -0.41 12.10
CA ILE A 126 1.89 0.36 11.99
C ILE A 126 1.59 1.80 11.56
N LEU A 127 0.73 1.97 10.55
CA LEU A 127 0.37 3.30 10.09
C LEU A 127 -0.29 4.12 11.18
N GLU A 128 -1.09 3.49 12.03
CA GLU A 128 -1.73 4.20 13.14
C GLU A 128 -0.72 4.75 14.13
N LYS A 129 0.41 4.11 14.29
CA LYS A 129 1.48 4.65 15.12
C LYS A 129 2.06 5.95 14.56
N PHE A 130 1.85 6.19 13.28
CA PHE A 130 2.26 7.43 12.61
C PHE A 130 1.10 8.39 12.46
N ASP A 131 -0.01 8.12 13.15
CA ASP A 131 -1.22 8.94 13.11
C ASP A 131 -1.87 8.95 11.73
N VAL A 132 -1.74 7.86 10.99
CA VAL A 132 -2.38 7.70 9.69
C VAL A 132 -3.51 6.69 9.82
N ASN A 133 -4.70 7.10 9.42
CA ASN A 133 -5.86 6.20 9.41
C ASN A 133 -6.68 6.44 8.13
N TYR A 134 -7.71 5.64 7.96
CA TYR A 134 -8.53 5.69 6.76
C TYR A 134 -9.15 7.07 6.54
N ASP A 135 -9.74 7.64 7.58
CA ASP A 135 -10.47 8.91 7.43
C ASP A 135 -9.52 10.05 7.04
N ILE A 136 -8.34 10.08 7.64
CA ILE A 136 -7.36 11.13 7.35
C ILE A 136 -6.93 11.05 5.89
N VAL A 137 -6.63 9.85 5.41
CA VAL A 137 -6.19 9.68 4.02
C VAL A 137 -7.33 9.98 3.06
N LYS A 138 -8.53 9.51 3.39
CA LYS A 138 -9.68 9.74 2.54
C LYS A 138 -9.97 11.23 2.40
N GLU A 139 -9.96 11.95 3.52
CA GLU A 139 -10.22 13.39 3.48
C GLU A 139 -9.18 14.12 2.66
N LEU A 140 -7.92 13.75 2.83
CA LEU A 140 -6.86 14.39 2.06
C LEU A 140 -7.00 14.11 0.57
N LEU A 141 -7.31 12.87 0.22
CA LEU A 141 -7.51 12.52 -1.18
C LEU A 141 -8.72 13.23 -1.78
N GLU A 142 -9.81 13.32 -1.02
CA GLU A 142 -10.99 14.05 -1.48
C GLU A 142 -10.67 15.53 -1.70
N TYR A 143 -9.90 16.11 -0.79
CA TYR A 143 -9.50 17.49 -0.95
C TYR A 143 -8.70 17.69 -2.23
N GLN A 144 -7.74 16.82 -2.51
CA GLN A 144 -6.93 16.91 -3.72
C GLN A 144 -7.77 16.71 -4.98
N THR A 145 -8.72 15.80 -4.93
CA THR A 145 -9.59 15.53 -6.07
C THR A 145 -10.47 16.74 -6.38
N ASN A 146 -10.96 17.41 -5.34
CA ASN A 146 -11.86 18.55 -5.51
C ASN A 146 -11.10 19.87 -5.71
N ASN A 147 -9.79 19.88 -5.49
CA ASN A 147 -8.96 21.06 -5.62
C ASN A 147 -7.71 20.74 -6.44
N PRO A 148 -7.89 20.41 -7.73
CA PRO A 148 -6.76 19.93 -8.53
C PRO A 148 -5.64 20.94 -8.70
N ILE A 149 -5.95 22.23 -8.58
CA ILE A 149 -4.92 23.27 -8.71
C ILE A 149 -3.93 23.20 -7.55
N ALA A 150 -4.36 22.65 -6.41
CA ALA A 150 -3.50 22.54 -5.24
C ALA A 150 -2.49 21.42 -5.39
N THR A 151 -2.64 20.56 -6.37
CA THR A 151 -1.71 19.45 -6.60
C THR A 151 -0.83 19.80 -7.78
N THR A 152 0.41 20.11 -7.48
CA THR A 152 1.33 20.54 -8.54
C THR A 152 2.03 19.37 -9.20
N SER A 153 1.90 18.19 -8.65
CA SER A 153 2.53 17.02 -9.25
C SER A 153 1.49 15.93 -9.38
N SER A 154 0.70 16.05 -10.40
CA SER A 154 -0.24 14.99 -10.70
C SER A 154 0.52 13.85 -11.36
N GLU A 155 0.23 12.65 -10.91
CA GLU A 155 0.77 11.50 -11.58
C GLU A 155 0.13 11.35 -12.93
N PRO A 156 0.93 11.12 -13.96
CA PRO A 156 0.35 10.69 -15.23
C PRO A 156 -0.08 9.26 -15.06
N MET A 157 -1.33 9.05 -15.09
CA MET A 157 -1.85 7.70 -14.93
C MET A 157 -2.55 7.25 -16.15
#